data_3c7b6b2822e13d819ba450692e4fb0ff
#
_entry.id   3c7b6b2822e13d819ba450692e4fb0ff
#
_cell.length_a   1.000
_cell.length_b   1.000
_cell.length_c   1.000
_cell.angle_alpha   90.00
_cell.angle_beta   90.00
_cell.angle_gamma   90.00
#
_symmetry.space_group_name_H-M   'P 1'
#
loop_
_entity.id
_entity.type
_entity.pdbx_description
1 polymer ?
#
loop_
_entity_poly.entity_id
_entity_poly.type
_entity_poly.pdbx_seq_one_letter_code
_entity_poly.pdbx_strand_id
1 'polypeptide(L)'
;MAKQKIISLKSIFYTAVSLVWIFGLSAIGHIVMVLIEKNSPEIKFDFGKICFVVGIVTIYLTRFLKSDGWQSFVGIMGGFGMWFSWEYSLMYAGERMGVTYAWNGSYPEYRLMQWSVMALVMVFTYLMYQESVRCNFIYYLRRKLRLMRGVVATGKIDNYGPRTAFEYIMVTWTFYVLLMIAYDEQLFGKHSWFTYLVFFASFSVFFYLCYKLLGYDKFGANLKYAIPTVTILWNDVEILAKWGMLKEPWVHINWPIMSVIIGGFAVSTYLIINDLRKRKREMIESKDVI
;
A
#
# COMPACT_ATOMS: atom_id res chain seq x y z
N MET A 1 -22.36 -19.99 -13.23
CA MET A 1 -23.10 -18.73 -13.01
C MET A 1 -22.53 -18.06 -11.76
N ALA A 2 -21.84 -16.93 -11.88
CA ALA A 2 -21.39 -16.17 -10.72
C ALA A 2 -22.62 -15.57 -10.04
N LYS A 3 -22.88 -15.95 -8.76
CA LYS A 3 -23.94 -15.32 -7.96
C LYS A 3 -23.71 -13.81 -7.99
N GLN A 4 -24.70 -13.07 -8.50
CA GLN A 4 -24.69 -11.61 -8.47
C GLN A 4 -24.64 -11.19 -7.01
N LYS A 5 -23.49 -10.61 -6.60
CA LYS A 5 -23.27 -10.23 -5.20
C LYS A 5 -24.08 -8.97 -4.94
N ILE A 6 -25.08 -9.06 -4.07
CA ILE A 6 -25.89 -7.92 -3.66
C ILE A 6 -24.98 -6.95 -2.92
N ILE A 7 -24.85 -5.74 -3.42
CA ILE A 7 -24.11 -4.66 -2.77
C ILE A 7 -24.88 -4.23 -1.52
N SER A 8 -24.29 -4.41 -0.35
CA SER A 8 -24.90 -4.03 0.93
C SER A 8 -24.43 -2.63 1.37
N LEU A 9 -25.26 -1.90 2.13
CA LEU A 9 -24.86 -0.64 2.76
C LEU A 9 -23.59 -0.82 3.61
N LYS A 10 -23.46 -1.98 4.24
CA LYS A 10 -22.29 -2.36 5.03
C LYS A 10 -21.02 -2.46 4.18
N SER A 11 -21.10 -3.07 3.00
CA SER A 11 -19.93 -3.17 2.11
C SER A 11 -19.55 -1.81 1.53
N ILE A 12 -20.52 -0.93 1.25
CA ILE A 12 -20.26 0.46 0.84
C ILE A 12 -19.51 1.21 1.94
N PHE A 13 -20.00 1.12 3.20
CA PHE A 13 -19.36 1.75 4.34
C PHE A 13 -17.92 1.24 4.53
N TYR A 14 -17.69 -0.08 4.50
CA TYR A 14 -16.35 -0.64 4.65
C TYR A 14 -15.42 -0.22 3.53
N THR A 15 -15.92 -0.15 2.30
CA THR A 15 -15.14 0.32 1.15
C THR A 15 -14.71 1.76 1.33
N ALA A 16 -15.65 2.65 1.67
CA ALA A 16 -15.34 4.08 1.89
C ALA A 16 -14.32 4.26 3.02
N VAL A 17 -14.55 3.63 4.18
CA VAL A 17 -13.64 3.74 5.33
C VAL A 17 -12.26 3.18 5.02
N SER A 18 -12.17 2.03 4.34
CA SER A 18 -10.89 1.42 3.99
C SER A 18 -10.10 2.26 2.98
N LEU A 19 -10.78 2.82 1.96
CA LEU A 19 -10.13 3.69 0.98
C LEU A 19 -9.60 4.97 1.61
N VAL A 20 -10.42 5.65 2.43
CA VAL A 20 -10.01 6.87 3.14
C VAL A 20 -8.85 6.59 4.07
N TRP A 21 -8.87 5.46 4.78
CA TRP A 21 -7.81 5.11 5.72
C TRP A 21 -6.49 4.80 5.03
N ILE A 22 -6.46 3.98 3.98
CA ILE A 22 -5.23 3.67 3.24
C ILE A 22 -4.68 4.92 2.55
N PHE A 23 -5.56 5.75 1.95
CA PHE A 23 -5.15 7.01 1.33
C PHE A 23 -4.55 7.96 2.37
N GLY A 24 -5.21 8.12 3.51
CA GLY A 24 -4.72 8.93 4.62
C GLY A 24 -3.36 8.44 5.15
N LEU A 25 -3.16 7.11 5.24
CA LEU A 25 -1.89 6.53 5.65
C LEU A 25 -0.74 6.93 4.70
N SER A 26 -0.95 6.81 3.38
CA SER A 26 0.03 7.22 2.37
C SER A 26 0.31 8.72 2.44
N ALA A 27 -0.74 9.55 2.50
CA ALA A 27 -0.60 11.00 2.58
C ALA A 27 0.13 11.45 3.86
N ILE A 28 -0.17 10.84 5.03
CA ILE A 28 0.52 11.13 6.29
C ILE A 28 2.00 10.76 6.18
N GLY A 29 2.33 9.65 5.53
CA GLY A 29 3.72 9.29 5.23
C GLY A 29 4.46 10.42 4.53
N HIS A 30 3.90 10.94 3.44
CA HIS A 30 4.49 12.06 2.69
C HIS A 30 4.57 13.36 3.52
N ILE A 31 3.52 13.67 4.28
CA ILE A 31 3.53 14.84 5.18
C ILE A 31 4.70 14.75 6.17
N VAL A 32 4.86 13.62 6.83
CA VAL A 32 5.93 13.40 7.82
C VAL A 32 7.31 13.48 7.15
N MET A 33 7.47 12.86 5.98
CA MET A 33 8.70 12.92 5.19
C MET A 33 9.12 14.35 4.89
N VAL A 34 8.23 15.13 4.27
CA VAL A 34 8.52 16.52 3.89
C VAL A 34 8.79 17.40 5.12
N LEU A 35 8.06 17.18 6.21
CA LEU A 35 8.30 17.94 7.46
C LEU A 35 9.67 17.64 8.07
N ILE A 36 10.12 16.38 8.07
CA ILE A 36 11.44 16.00 8.54
C ILE A 36 12.52 16.60 7.62
N GLU A 37 12.37 16.48 6.31
CA GLU A 37 13.33 17.06 5.35
C GLU A 37 13.50 18.57 5.50
N LYS A 38 12.40 19.29 5.74
CA LYS A 38 12.43 20.76 5.86
C LYS A 38 12.94 21.26 7.21
N ASN A 39 12.62 20.55 8.30
CA ASN A 39 12.86 21.08 9.65
C ASN A 39 14.03 20.40 10.37
N SER A 40 14.33 19.15 10.06
CA SER A 40 15.31 18.34 10.80
C SER A 40 15.92 17.24 9.91
N PRO A 41 16.59 17.61 8.80
CA PRO A 41 17.11 16.63 7.85
C PRO A 41 18.13 15.67 8.47
N GLU A 42 18.82 16.07 9.54
CA GLU A 42 19.81 15.29 10.26
C GLU A 42 19.23 14.04 10.94
N ILE A 43 17.96 14.07 11.36
CA ILE A 43 17.31 12.92 12.01
C ILE A 43 16.69 11.94 11.02
N LYS A 44 16.70 12.25 9.72
CA LYS A 44 16.03 11.47 8.68
C LYS A 44 16.36 9.99 8.74
N PHE A 45 17.66 9.66 8.80
CA PHE A 45 18.09 8.28 8.84
C PHE A 45 17.78 7.57 10.16
N ASP A 46 17.89 8.27 11.29
CA ASP A 46 17.56 7.70 12.60
C ASP A 46 16.06 7.44 12.72
N PHE A 47 15.24 8.33 12.18
CA PHE A 47 13.82 8.12 12.07
C PHE A 47 13.48 6.87 11.21
N GLY A 48 14.15 6.70 10.08
CA GLY A 48 14.02 5.50 9.25
C GLY A 48 14.35 4.21 10.02
N LYS A 49 15.43 4.20 10.81
CA LYS A 49 15.79 3.06 11.68
C LYS A 49 14.70 2.75 12.73
N ILE A 50 14.15 3.78 13.36
CA ILE A 50 13.05 3.62 14.32
C ILE A 50 11.84 3.01 13.63
N CYS A 51 11.44 3.51 12.46
CA CYS A 51 10.33 2.96 11.67
C CYS A 51 10.55 1.49 11.30
N PHE A 52 11.81 1.09 11.01
CA PHE A 52 12.17 -0.30 10.73
C PHE A 52 11.92 -1.21 11.94
N VAL A 53 12.45 -0.83 13.09
CA VAL A 53 12.30 -1.62 14.33
C VAL A 53 10.83 -1.70 14.73
N VAL A 54 10.13 -0.57 14.73
CA VAL A 54 8.70 -0.50 15.06
C VAL A 54 7.89 -1.33 14.05
N GLY A 55 8.19 -1.26 12.76
CA GLY A 55 7.54 -2.06 11.73
C GLY A 55 7.69 -3.56 11.95
N ILE A 56 8.91 -4.05 12.19
CA ILE A 56 9.17 -5.47 12.47
C ILE A 56 8.45 -5.91 13.75
N VAL A 57 8.57 -5.15 14.84
CA VAL A 57 7.90 -5.48 16.11
C VAL A 57 6.39 -5.52 15.93
N THR A 58 5.83 -4.57 15.20
CA THR A 58 4.39 -4.51 14.91
C THR A 58 3.93 -5.74 14.12
N ILE A 59 4.68 -6.15 13.09
CA ILE A 59 4.40 -7.38 12.34
C ILE A 59 4.48 -8.61 13.25
N TYR A 60 5.51 -8.70 14.07
CA TYR A 60 5.67 -9.81 15.01
C TYR A 60 4.51 -9.90 16.01
N LEU A 61 4.05 -8.77 16.54
CA LEU A 61 2.94 -8.70 17.49
C LEU A 61 1.61 -9.20 16.90
N THR A 62 1.45 -9.21 15.57
CA THR A 62 0.24 -9.75 14.93
C THR A 62 -0.03 -11.21 15.27
N ARG A 63 1.00 -12.00 15.61
CA ARG A 63 0.88 -13.42 16.00
C ARG A 63 0.02 -13.62 17.26
N PHE A 64 -0.07 -12.62 18.12
CA PHE A 64 -0.88 -12.68 19.35
C PHE A 64 -2.34 -12.26 19.11
N LEU A 65 -2.67 -11.80 17.92
CA LEU A 65 -4.02 -11.36 17.56
C LEU A 65 -4.83 -12.55 17.00
N LYS A 66 -6.00 -12.80 17.59
CA LYS A 66 -6.87 -13.92 17.17
C LYS A 66 -7.78 -13.59 15.97
N SER A 67 -8.02 -12.30 15.72
CA SER A 67 -8.93 -11.85 14.68
C SER A 67 -8.18 -11.50 13.39
N ASP A 68 -8.61 -12.05 12.25
CA ASP A 68 -8.07 -11.77 10.93
C ASP A 68 -8.11 -10.26 10.60
N GLY A 69 -9.17 -9.56 11.04
CA GLY A 69 -9.31 -8.12 10.86
C GLY A 69 -8.26 -7.33 11.62
N TRP A 70 -8.01 -7.67 12.90
CA TRP A 70 -6.96 -7.05 13.69
C TRP A 70 -5.57 -7.38 13.14
N GLN A 71 -5.33 -8.62 12.74
CA GLN A 71 -4.07 -9.01 12.11
C GLN A 71 -3.82 -8.20 10.83
N SER A 72 -4.86 -8.02 9.99
CA SER A 72 -4.74 -7.24 8.76
C SER A 72 -4.47 -5.76 9.05
N PHE A 73 -5.19 -5.15 9.99
CA PHE A 73 -5.01 -3.76 10.38
C PHE A 73 -3.59 -3.49 10.91
N VAL A 74 -3.15 -4.28 11.90
CA VAL A 74 -1.81 -4.15 12.50
C VAL A 74 -0.73 -4.53 11.50
N GLY A 75 -0.99 -5.52 10.62
CA GLY A 75 -0.09 -5.91 9.55
C GLY A 75 0.16 -4.78 8.53
N ILE A 76 -0.88 -4.01 8.18
CA ILE A 76 -0.72 -2.83 7.30
C ILE A 76 0.14 -1.77 7.98
N MET A 77 -0.10 -1.49 9.26
CA MET A 77 0.72 -0.52 10.01
C MET A 77 2.19 -0.93 10.07
N GLY A 78 2.45 -2.22 10.31
CA GLY A 78 3.81 -2.75 10.28
C GLY A 78 4.45 -2.70 8.90
N GLY A 79 3.70 -3.04 7.86
CA GLY A 79 4.12 -2.94 6.46
C GLY A 79 4.42 -1.50 6.04
N PHE A 80 3.60 -0.56 6.47
CA PHE A 80 3.83 0.86 6.28
C PHE A 80 5.13 1.33 6.94
N GLY A 81 5.37 0.97 8.21
CA GLY A 81 6.61 1.31 8.92
C GLY A 81 7.85 0.75 8.22
N MET A 82 7.78 -0.50 7.72
CA MET A 82 8.86 -1.13 6.95
C MET A 82 9.09 -0.42 5.61
N TRP A 83 8.03 -0.08 4.89
CA TRP A 83 8.11 0.67 3.63
C TRP A 83 8.74 2.04 3.85
N PHE A 84 8.29 2.76 4.84
CA PHE A 84 8.79 4.08 5.20
C PHE A 84 10.29 4.06 5.53
N SER A 85 10.71 3.06 6.30
CA SER A 85 12.13 2.82 6.59
C SER A 85 12.95 2.54 5.33
N TRP A 86 12.42 1.74 4.42
CA TRP A 86 13.07 1.41 3.15
C TRP A 86 13.31 2.67 2.31
N GLU A 87 12.31 3.50 2.17
CA GLU A 87 12.35 4.76 1.41
C GLU A 87 13.39 5.73 1.98
N TYR A 88 13.39 5.97 3.30
CA TYR A 88 14.42 6.77 3.97
C TYR A 88 15.82 6.19 3.82
N SER A 89 15.97 4.89 3.87
CA SER A 89 17.27 4.23 3.68
C SER A 89 17.82 4.44 2.28
N LEU A 90 16.96 4.41 1.25
CA LEU A 90 17.35 4.70 -0.13
C LEU A 90 17.74 6.17 -0.32
N MET A 91 16.99 7.10 0.27
CA MET A 91 17.35 8.52 0.26
C MET A 91 18.73 8.74 0.86
N TYR A 92 18.96 8.24 2.06
CA TYR A 92 20.24 8.34 2.75
C TYR A 92 21.39 7.71 1.95
N ALA A 93 21.19 6.50 1.44
CA ALA A 93 22.20 5.82 0.64
C ALA A 93 22.51 6.57 -0.67
N GLY A 94 21.49 7.08 -1.34
CA GLY A 94 21.63 7.87 -2.55
C GLY A 94 22.44 9.15 -2.34
N GLU A 95 22.11 9.91 -1.31
CA GLU A 95 22.84 11.13 -0.92
C GLU A 95 24.31 10.81 -0.61
N ARG A 96 24.55 9.78 0.18
CA ARG A 96 25.90 9.39 0.60
C ARG A 96 26.78 8.87 -0.55
N MET A 97 26.17 8.23 -1.53
CA MET A 97 26.88 7.74 -2.72
C MET A 97 26.99 8.81 -3.81
N GLY A 98 26.46 10.00 -3.61
CA GLY A 98 26.46 11.05 -4.63
C GLY A 98 25.67 10.67 -5.89
N VAL A 99 24.68 9.78 -5.78
CA VAL A 99 23.85 9.36 -6.90
C VAL A 99 22.97 10.52 -7.34
N THR A 100 23.14 10.94 -8.60
CA THR A 100 22.27 11.96 -9.21
C THR A 100 21.23 11.29 -10.10
N TYR A 101 20.01 11.83 -10.09
CA TYR A 101 18.98 11.43 -11.02
C TYR A 101 19.05 12.26 -12.29
N ALA A 102 18.99 11.62 -13.47
CA ALA A 102 19.18 12.28 -14.76
C ALA A 102 18.16 13.38 -15.06
N TRP A 103 17.11 13.44 -14.33
CA TRP A 103 15.91 14.20 -14.61
C TRP A 103 15.90 15.64 -14.08
N ASN A 104 16.47 15.95 -12.96
CA ASN A 104 16.84 17.30 -12.46
C ASN A 104 17.68 17.25 -11.18
N GLY A 105 18.36 16.16 -10.92
CA GLY A 105 19.37 16.09 -9.87
C GLY A 105 18.87 16.08 -8.42
N SER A 106 17.55 16.10 -8.22
CA SER A 106 17.00 16.44 -6.89
C SER A 106 16.66 15.24 -6.00
N TYR A 107 16.57 14.02 -6.56
CA TYR A 107 16.05 12.85 -5.81
C TYR A 107 16.88 11.60 -6.07
N PRO A 108 18.00 11.43 -5.36
CA PRO A 108 18.92 10.30 -5.54
C PRO A 108 18.26 8.93 -5.25
N GLU A 109 17.27 8.86 -4.36
CA GLU A 109 16.50 7.65 -4.06
C GLU A 109 15.76 7.08 -5.27
N TYR A 110 15.34 7.91 -6.21
CA TYR A 110 14.65 7.46 -7.41
C TYR A 110 15.52 6.53 -8.26
N ARG A 111 16.80 6.84 -8.38
CA ARG A 111 17.76 5.99 -9.09
C ARG A 111 17.96 4.65 -8.42
N LEU A 112 18.11 4.66 -7.10
CA LEU A 112 18.25 3.43 -6.33
C LEU A 112 16.98 2.60 -6.37
N MET A 113 15.82 3.24 -6.34
CA MET A 113 14.54 2.55 -6.45
C MET A 113 14.38 1.87 -7.82
N GLN A 114 14.79 2.52 -8.91
CA GLN A 114 14.81 1.89 -10.23
C GLN A 114 15.71 0.66 -10.27
N TRP A 115 16.90 0.72 -9.70
CA TRP A 115 17.81 -0.44 -9.64
C TRP A 115 17.25 -1.60 -8.81
N SER A 116 16.36 -1.31 -7.87
CA SER A 116 15.68 -2.34 -7.09
C SER A 116 14.73 -3.22 -7.92
N VAL A 117 14.45 -2.85 -9.19
CA VAL A 117 13.58 -3.64 -10.09
C VAL A 117 14.07 -5.07 -10.24
N MET A 118 15.37 -5.31 -10.25
CA MET A 118 15.91 -6.67 -10.36
C MET A 118 15.55 -7.52 -9.15
N ALA A 119 15.64 -6.96 -7.94
CA ALA A 119 15.21 -7.64 -6.72
C ALA A 119 13.70 -7.89 -6.72
N LEU A 120 12.91 -6.90 -7.18
CA LEU A 120 11.47 -7.03 -7.35
C LEU A 120 11.11 -8.17 -8.29
N VAL A 121 11.77 -8.28 -9.44
CA VAL A 121 11.57 -9.37 -10.42
C VAL A 121 11.94 -10.72 -9.82
N MET A 122 13.03 -10.83 -9.05
CA MET A 122 13.40 -12.07 -8.36
C MET A 122 12.32 -12.50 -7.36
N VAL A 123 11.80 -11.57 -6.55
CA VAL A 123 10.71 -11.84 -5.60
C VAL A 123 9.43 -12.23 -6.34
N PHE A 124 9.07 -11.54 -7.42
CA PHE A 124 7.93 -11.93 -8.25
C PHE A 124 8.08 -13.33 -8.82
N THR A 125 9.26 -13.65 -9.36
CA THR A 125 9.56 -14.98 -9.89
C THR A 125 9.40 -16.04 -8.80
N TYR A 126 9.95 -15.80 -7.60
CA TYR A 126 9.77 -16.70 -6.46
C TYR A 126 8.29 -16.91 -6.13
N LEU A 127 7.50 -15.82 -6.04
CA LEU A 127 6.06 -15.89 -5.76
C LEU A 127 5.28 -16.65 -6.84
N MET A 128 5.70 -16.56 -8.10
CA MET A 128 5.08 -17.28 -9.21
C MET A 128 5.22 -18.80 -9.07
N TYR A 129 6.25 -19.29 -8.41
CA TYR A 129 6.48 -20.73 -8.19
C TYR A 129 6.04 -21.23 -6.81
N GLN A 130 5.65 -20.31 -5.89
CA GLN A 130 5.18 -20.68 -4.55
C GLN A 130 3.70 -21.08 -4.56
N GLU A 131 3.40 -22.34 -4.27
CA GLU A 131 2.01 -22.88 -4.25
C GLU A 131 1.17 -22.29 -3.11
N SER A 132 1.81 -21.88 -1.99
CA SER A 132 1.14 -21.30 -0.82
C SER A 132 0.64 -19.87 -1.04
N VAL A 133 1.05 -19.19 -2.12
CA VAL A 133 0.65 -17.83 -2.43
C VAL A 133 -0.82 -17.79 -2.86
N ARG A 134 -1.62 -16.98 -2.16
CA ARG A 134 -3.07 -16.80 -2.40
C ARG A 134 -3.44 -15.40 -2.88
N CYS A 135 -2.46 -14.63 -3.36
CA CYS A 135 -2.75 -13.35 -4.00
C CYS A 135 -3.50 -13.61 -5.31
N ASN A 136 -4.68 -12.98 -5.46
CA ASN A 136 -5.52 -13.18 -6.65
C ASN A 136 -4.80 -12.77 -7.94
N PHE A 137 -3.94 -11.76 -7.90
CA PHE A 137 -3.16 -11.32 -9.04
C PHE A 137 -2.12 -12.38 -9.45
N ILE A 138 -1.33 -12.87 -8.48
CA ILE A 138 -0.35 -13.95 -8.74
C ILE A 138 -1.05 -15.22 -9.22
N TYR A 139 -2.19 -15.57 -8.60
CA TYR A 139 -3.01 -16.70 -9.04
C TYR A 139 -3.48 -16.56 -10.49
N TYR A 140 -3.97 -15.37 -10.86
CA TYR A 140 -4.38 -15.06 -12.23
C TYR A 140 -3.23 -15.19 -13.22
N LEU A 141 -2.06 -14.63 -12.91
CA LEU A 141 -0.86 -14.75 -13.76
C LEU A 141 -0.41 -16.19 -13.93
N ARG A 142 -0.31 -16.94 -12.84
CA ARG A 142 0.07 -18.36 -12.86
C ARG A 142 -0.85 -19.19 -13.75
N ARG A 143 -2.15 -18.92 -13.67
CA ARG A 143 -3.15 -19.57 -14.53
C ARG A 143 -2.97 -19.20 -16.00
N LYS A 144 -2.77 -17.93 -16.30
CA LYS A 144 -2.56 -17.44 -17.67
C LYS A 144 -1.26 -17.96 -18.30
N LEU A 145 -0.19 -18.02 -17.52
CA LEU A 145 1.10 -18.54 -17.94
C LEU A 145 1.21 -20.06 -17.86
N ARG A 146 0.13 -20.76 -17.50
CA ARG A 146 0.08 -22.23 -17.35
C ARG A 146 1.13 -22.80 -16.37
N LEU A 147 1.53 -22.02 -15.36
CA LEU A 147 2.48 -22.43 -14.34
C LEU A 147 1.84 -23.26 -13.21
N MET A 148 0.52 -23.39 -13.20
CA MET A 148 -0.21 -24.17 -12.19
C MET A 148 -0.53 -25.57 -12.70
N ARG A 149 -0.12 -26.59 -11.94
CA ARG A 149 -0.51 -27.99 -12.12
C ARG A 149 -1.74 -28.33 -11.27
N GLY A 150 -2.82 -27.55 -11.40
CA GLY A 150 -4.14 -27.92 -10.85
C GLY A 150 -4.34 -27.78 -9.35
N VAL A 151 -3.33 -27.46 -8.54
CA VAL A 151 -3.47 -27.40 -7.09
C VAL A 151 -3.76 -25.97 -6.64
N VAL A 152 -4.96 -25.73 -6.16
CA VAL A 152 -5.30 -24.50 -5.41
C VAL A 152 -4.88 -24.73 -3.96
N ALA A 153 -4.11 -23.81 -3.37
CA ALA A 153 -3.78 -23.87 -1.96
C ALA A 153 -5.06 -23.88 -1.12
N THR A 154 -5.39 -25.04 -0.55
CA THR A 154 -6.54 -25.24 0.33
C THR A 154 -6.10 -25.18 1.79
N GLY A 155 -7.01 -24.84 2.70
CA GLY A 155 -6.75 -24.81 4.13
C GLY A 155 -6.90 -23.42 4.76
N LYS A 156 -6.89 -23.37 6.10
CA LYS A 156 -6.99 -22.13 6.86
C LYS A 156 -5.72 -21.30 6.65
N ILE A 157 -5.88 -19.99 6.47
CA ILE A 157 -4.75 -19.08 6.45
C ILE A 157 -4.39 -18.76 7.89
N ASP A 158 -3.25 -19.22 8.32
CA ASP A 158 -2.61 -18.74 9.53
C ASP A 158 -1.67 -17.58 9.15
N ASN A 159 -1.44 -16.62 10.05
CA ASN A 159 -0.54 -15.47 9.82
C ASN A 159 -1.06 -14.41 8.81
N TYR A 160 -2.28 -13.94 8.98
CA TYR A 160 -2.81 -12.82 8.18
C TYR A 160 -1.98 -11.54 8.30
N GLY A 161 -1.43 -11.25 9.47
CA GLY A 161 -0.66 -10.03 9.74
C GLY A 161 0.59 -9.90 8.89
N PRO A 162 1.57 -10.81 9.01
CA PRO A 162 2.78 -10.77 8.20
C PRO A 162 2.50 -10.82 6.70
N ARG A 163 1.49 -11.59 6.29
CA ARG A 163 1.08 -11.67 4.89
C ARG A 163 0.54 -10.33 4.38
N THR A 164 -0.29 -9.65 5.16
CA THR A 164 -0.83 -8.34 4.79
C THR A 164 0.25 -7.27 4.75
N ALA A 165 1.20 -7.31 5.69
CA ALA A 165 2.38 -6.44 5.68
C ALA A 165 3.21 -6.64 4.41
N PHE A 166 3.49 -7.89 4.06
CA PHE A 166 4.24 -8.22 2.86
C PHE A 166 3.51 -7.79 1.57
N GLU A 167 2.19 -8.02 1.50
CA GLU A 167 1.38 -7.57 0.36
C GLU A 167 1.37 -6.04 0.24
N TYR A 168 1.30 -5.31 1.37
CA TYR A 168 1.43 -3.86 1.38
C TYR A 168 2.77 -3.41 0.77
N ILE A 169 3.88 -3.93 1.27
CA ILE A 169 5.23 -3.60 0.79
C ILE A 169 5.36 -3.93 -0.71
N MET A 170 4.95 -5.12 -1.13
CA MET A 170 5.09 -5.56 -2.52
C MET A 170 4.27 -4.72 -3.50
N VAL A 171 3.05 -4.37 -3.13
CA VAL A 171 2.19 -3.52 -3.96
C VAL A 171 2.78 -2.12 -4.08
N THR A 172 3.15 -1.50 -2.96
CA THR A 172 3.74 -0.17 -2.95
C THR A 172 5.06 -0.14 -3.73
N TRP A 173 5.94 -1.10 -3.50
CA TRP A 173 7.21 -1.22 -4.22
C TRP A 173 7.00 -1.35 -5.74
N THR A 174 6.07 -2.21 -6.17
CA THR A 174 5.80 -2.42 -7.59
C THR A 174 5.38 -1.13 -8.29
N PHE A 175 4.41 -0.42 -7.70
CA PHE A 175 3.89 0.80 -8.31
C PHE A 175 4.87 1.97 -8.22
N TYR A 176 5.65 2.05 -7.14
CA TYR A 176 6.69 3.06 -7.01
C TYR A 176 7.79 2.89 -8.06
N VAL A 177 8.28 1.65 -8.27
CA VAL A 177 9.23 1.35 -9.36
C VAL A 177 8.64 1.68 -10.74
N LEU A 178 7.36 1.38 -10.96
CA LEU A 178 6.68 1.71 -12.21
C LEU A 178 6.68 3.22 -12.48
N LEU A 179 6.38 4.03 -11.47
CA LEU A 179 6.42 5.49 -11.57
C LEU A 179 7.83 6.01 -11.84
N MET A 180 8.83 5.48 -11.13
CA MET A 180 10.22 5.89 -11.33
C MET A 180 10.70 5.60 -12.76
N ILE A 181 10.28 4.48 -13.34
CA ILE A 181 10.56 4.15 -14.74
C ILE A 181 9.80 5.09 -15.69
N ALA A 182 8.54 5.39 -15.40
CA ALA A 182 7.71 6.28 -16.22
C ALA A 182 8.25 7.72 -16.26
N TYR A 183 8.80 8.19 -15.14
CA TYR A 183 9.30 9.56 -15.02
C TYR A 183 10.72 9.76 -15.54
N ASP A 184 11.50 8.70 -15.73
CA ASP A 184 12.88 8.80 -16.19
C ASP A 184 12.94 9.30 -17.63
N GLU A 185 13.48 10.52 -17.81
CA GLU A 185 13.62 11.16 -19.12
C GLU A 185 14.58 10.41 -20.09
N GLN A 186 15.42 9.52 -19.55
CA GLN A 186 16.27 8.65 -20.37
C GLN A 186 15.53 7.41 -20.88
N LEU A 187 14.43 7.00 -20.22
CA LEU A 187 13.62 5.86 -20.61
C LEU A 187 12.34 6.31 -21.33
N PHE A 188 11.53 7.07 -20.65
CA PHE A 188 10.22 7.51 -21.14
C PHE A 188 10.01 9.02 -20.92
N GLY A 189 10.04 9.48 -19.68
CA GLY A 189 9.77 10.86 -19.29
C GLY A 189 8.31 11.12 -18.91
N LYS A 190 8.12 12.17 -18.12
CA LYS A 190 6.82 12.51 -17.51
C LYS A 190 5.69 12.84 -18.50
N HIS A 191 6.03 13.23 -19.73
CA HIS A 191 5.07 13.53 -20.80
C HIS A 191 5.10 12.51 -21.93
N SER A 192 5.67 11.31 -21.70
CA SER A 192 5.73 10.25 -22.70
C SER A 192 4.38 9.52 -22.84
N TRP A 193 4.23 8.82 -23.96
CA TRP A 193 3.10 7.93 -24.19
C TRP A 193 2.95 6.87 -23.08
N PHE A 194 4.07 6.41 -22.51
CA PHE A 194 4.08 5.41 -21.45
C PHE A 194 3.48 5.97 -20.15
N THR A 195 3.83 7.20 -19.76
CA THR A 195 3.27 7.86 -18.58
C THR A 195 1.77 8.11 -18.73
N TYR A 196 1.31 8.52 -19.93
CA TYR A 196 -0.12 8.60 -20.22
C TYR A 196 -0.81 7.24 -20.15
N LEU A 197 -0.19 6.18 -20.67
CA LEU A 197 -0.71 4.82 -20.58
C LEU A 197 -0.86 4.39 -19.10
N VAL A 198 0.18 4.63 -18.29
CA VAL A 198 0.13 4.32 -16.84
C VAL A 198 -1.00 5.08 -16.16
N PHE A 199 -1.16 6.38 -16.43
CA PHE A 199 -2.23 7.20 -15.87
C PHE A 199 -3.62 6.65 -16.22
N PHE A 200 -3.95 6.49 -17.49
CA PHE A 200 -5.29 6.04 -17.90
C PHE A 200 -5.56 4.60 -17.50
N ALA A 201 -4.55 3.73 -17.49
CA ALA A 201 -4.67 2.36 -17.00
C ALA A 201 -4.94 2.34 -15.48
N SER A 202 -4.16 3.09 -14.70
CA SER A 202 -4.35 3.23 -13.24
C SER A 202 -5.74 3.75 -12.91
N PHE A 203 -6.16 4.82 -13.56
CA PHE A 203 -7.48 5.42 -13.37
C PHE A 203 -8.61 4.42 -13.66
N SER A 204 -8.54 3.71 -14.79
CA SER A 204 -9.55 2.72 -15.16
C SER A 204 -9.57 1.53 -14.19
N VAL A 205 -8.40 1.03 -13.82
CA VAL A 205 -8.28 -0.10 -12.89
C VAL A 205 -8.74 0.29 -11.48
N PHE A 206 -8.51 1.53 -11.04
CA PHE A 206 -9.01 2.03 -9.77
C PHE A 206 -10.53 1.88 -9.64
N PHE A 207 -11.33 2.34 -10.64
CA PHE A 207 -12.78 2.20 -10.60
C PHE A 207 -13.21 0.74 -10.63
N TYR A 208 -12.55 -0.09 -11.44
CA TYR A 208 -12.81 -1.52 -11.44
C TYR A 208 -12.57 -2.16 -10.07
N LEU A 209 -11.48 -1.80 -9.38
CA LEU A 209 -11.17 -2.31 -8.05
C LEU A 209 -12.13 -1.77 -6.99
N CYS A 210 -12.57 -0.52 -7.07
CA CYS A 210 -13.63 0.03 -6.22
C CYS A 210 -14.92 -0.78 -6.37
N TYR A 211 -15.33 -1.09 -7.60
CA TYR A 211 -16.48 -1.97 -7.83
C TYR A 211 -16.30 -3.36 -7.21
N LYS A 212 -15.09 -3.93 -7.28
CA LYS A 212 -14.78 -5.22 -6.64
C LYS A 212 -14.82 -5.13 -5.12
N LEU A 213 -14.33 -4.03 -4.53
CA LEU A 213 -14.37 -3.78 -3.08
C LEU A 213 -15.80 -3.80 -2.54
N LEU A 214 -16.78 -3.25 -3.25
CA LEU A 214 -18.19 -3.27 -2.87
C LEU A 214 -18.74 -4.69 -2.72
N GLY A 215 -18.05 -5.69 -3.24
CA GLY A 215 -18.42 -7.10 -3.09
C GLY A 215 -17.88 -7.77 -1.81
N TYR A 216 -17.14 -7.09 -0.93
CA TYR A 216 -16.59 -7.69 0.29
C TYR A 216 -17.35 -7.25 1.55
N ASP A 217 -18.06 -8.19 2.18
CA ASP A 217 -18.83 -7.95 3.41
C ASP A 217 -18.00 -8.12 4.70
N LYS A 218 -16.76 -8.62 4.58
CA LYS A 218 -15.83 -8.77 5.69
C LYS A 218 -14.85 -7.60 5.70
N PHE A 219 -14.79 -6.87 6.81
CA PHE A 219 -13.96 -5.67 6.92
C PHE A 219 -12.47 -5.94 6.66
N GLY A 220 -11.89 -7.00 7.27
CA GLY A 220 -10.49 -7.34 7.05
C GLY A 220 -10.15 -7.66 5.58
N ALA A 221 -11.06 -8.30 4.84
CA ALA A 221 -10.88 -8.54 3.41
C ALA A 221 -10.96 -7.23 2.62
N ASN A 222 -11.93 -6.37 2.95
CA ASN A 222 -12.09 -5.07 2.31
C ASN A 222 -10.86 -4.20 2.52
N LEU A 223 -10.37 -4.09 3.76
CA LEU A 223 -9.17 -3.34 4.11
C LEU A 223 -7.93 -3.81 3.33
N LYS A 224 -7.76 -5.13 3.22
CA LYS A 224 -6.64 -5.72 2.48
C LYS A 224 -6.71 -5.40 0.97
N TYR A 225 -7.90 -5.50 0.36
CA TYR A 225 -8.06 -5.15 -1.05
C TYR A 225 -8.05 -3.65 -1.32
N ALA A 226 -8.25 -2.80 -0.30
CA ALA A 226 -8.06 -1.36 -0.42
C ALA A 226 -6.59 -0.97 -0.66
N ILE A 227 -5.62 -1.79 -0.22
CA ILE A 227 -4.19 -1.54 -0.46
C ILE A 227 -3.91 -1.32 -1.94
N PRO A 228 -4.06 -2.33 -2.84
CA PRO A 228 -3.77 -2.13 -4.26
C PRO A 228 -4.66 -1.07 -4.90
N THR A 229 -5.90 -0.94 -4.44
CA THR A 229 -6.85 0.05 -4.99
C THR A 229 -6.34 1.48 -4.78
N VAL A 230 -5.92 1.79 -3.56
CA VAL A 230 -5.42 3.15 -3.24
C VAL A 230 -4.02 3.37 -3.80
N THR A 231 -3.14 2.37 -3.78
CA THR A 231 -1.80 2.51 -4.36
C THR A 231 -1.88 2.81 -5.87
N ILE A 232 -2.84 2.20 -6.57
CA ILE A 232 -3.09 2.49 -7.99
C ILE A 232 -3.63 3.93 -8.18
N LEU A 233 -4.55 4.38 -7.33
CA LEU A 233 -5.01 5.78 -7.32
C LEU A 233 -3.85 6.74 -7.03
N TRP A 234 -2.93 6.35 -6.13
CA TRP A 234 -1.78 7.16 -5.78
C TRP A 234 -0.88 7.45 -7.00
N ASN A 235 -0.76 6.51 -7.93
CA ASN A 235 -0.06 6.76 -9.20
C ASN A 235 -0.65 7.95 -9.95
N ASP A 236 -1.99 8.05 -9.98
CA ASP A 236 -2.64 9.16 -10.69
C ASP A 236 -2.40 10.49 -9.96
N VAL A 237 -2.40 10.50 -8.63
CA VAL A 237 -2.06 11.67 -7.81
C VAL A 237 -0.64 12.15 -8.10
N GLU A 238 0.32 11.24 -8.09
CA GLU A 238 1.74 11.53 -8.39
C GLU A 238 1.94 12.04 -9.82
N ILE A 239 1.30 11.39 -10.80
CA ILE A 239 1.42 11.81 -12.20
C ILE A 239 0.82 13.22 -12.40
N LEU A 240 -0.35 13.49 -11.83
CA LEU A 240 -0.97 14.82 -11.89
C LEU A 240 -0.09 15.89 -11.22
N ALA A 241 0.59 15.54 -10.12
CA ALA A 241 1.53 16.45 -9.47
C ALA A 241 2.74 16.72 -10.36
N LYS A 242 3.32 15.69 -11.00
CA LYS A 242 4.44 15.83 -11.95
C LYS A 242 4.07 16.63 -13.21
N TRP A 243 2.83 16.57 -13.63
CA TRP A 243 2.31 17.42 -14.72
C TRP A 243 2.00 18.85 -14.29
N GLY A 244 2.10 19.16 -12.97
CA GLY A 244 1.78 20.49 -12.43
C GLY A 244 0.28 20.78 -12.33
N MET A 245 -0.57 19.77 -12.57
CA MET A 245 -2.03 19.88 -12.49
C MET A 245 -2.55 19.82 -11.06
N LEU A 246 -1.82 19.14 -10.18
CA LEU A 246 -2.11 19.01 -8.75
C LEU A 246 -0.95 19.62 -7.94
N LYS A 247 -1.29 20.53 -7.02
CA LYS A 247 -0.32 21.01 -6.02
C LYS A 247 -0.42 20.12 -4.80
N GLU A 248 0.64 19.38 -4.53
CA GLU A 248 0.72 18.52 -3.35
C GLU A 248 0.66 19.35 -2.06
N PRO A 249 -0.34 19.15 -1.19
CA PRO A 249 -0.57 19.99 -0.02
C PRO A 249 0.52 19.85 1.06
N TRP A 250 1.34 18.80 1.01
CA TRP A 250 2.50 18.61 1.89
C TRP A 250 3.77 19.29 1.36
N VAL A 251 3.93 19.44 0.05
CA VAL A 251 5.04 20.17 -0.58
C VAL A 251 4.77 21.67 -0.54
N HIS A 252 3.60 22.06 -0.98
CA HIS A 252 3.07 23.43 -0.93
C HIS A 252 2.08 23.54 0.25
N ILE A 253 2.60 23.67 1.47
CA ILE A 253 1.84 23.52 2.72
C ILE A 253 0.48 24.20 2.63
N ASN A 254 -0.58 23.39 2.64
CA ASN A 254 -1.96 23.82 2.66
C ASN A 254 -2.66 23.21 3.88
N TRP A 255 -2.63 23.94 5.00
CA TRP A 255 -3.16 23.48 6.28
C TRP A 255 -4.63 23.04 6.23
N PRO A 256 -5.56 23.74 5.56
CA PRO A 256 -6.92 23.26 5.40
C PRO A 256 -7.02 21.87 4.80
N ILE A 257 -6.34 21.62 3.68
CA ILE A 257 -6.37 20.31 3.01
C ILE A 257 -5.69 19.25 3.88
N MET A 258 -4.53 19.55 4.47
CA MET A 258 -3.83 18.64 5.37
C MET A 258 -4.68 18.28 6.59
N SER A 259 -5.42 19.24 7.17
CA SER A 259 -6.34 19.00 8.28
C SER A 259 -7.49 18.06 7.89
N VAL A 260 -8.02 18.17 6.68
CA VAL A 260 -9.05 17.25 6.16
C VAL A 260 -8.48 15.84 6.01
N ILE A 261 -7.26 15.70 5.47
CA ILE A 261 -6.59 14.39 5.32
C ILE A 261 -6.34 13.75 6.69
N ILE A 262 -5.75 14.50 7.62
CA ILE A 262 -5.44 14.00 8.97
C ILE A 262 -6.74 13.67 9.73
N GLY A 263 -7.75 14.52 9.64
CA GLY A 263 -9.06 14.29 10.24
C GLY A 263 -9.76 13.06 9.66
N GLY A 264 -9.76 12.92 8.34
CA GLY A 264 -10.30 11.74 7.64
C GLY A 264 -9.60 10.45 8.06
N PHE A 265 -8.27 10.47 8.18
CA PHE A 265 -7.49 9.34 8.67
C PHE A 265 -7.83 9.02 10.14
N ALA A 266 -7.92 10.01 11.01
CA ALA A 266 -8.25 9.81 12.42
C ALA A 266 -9.66 9.22 12.59
N VAL A 267 -10.66 9.78 11.88
CA VAL A 267 -12.04 9.29 11.91
C VAL A 267 -12.12 7.86 11.36
N SER A 268 -11.50 7.60 10.21
CA SER A 268 -11.49 6.24 9.65
C SER A 268 -10.77 5.24 10.57
N THR A 269 -9.67 5.62 11.20
CA THR A 269 -8.99 4.79 12.23
C THR A 269 -9.92 4.47 13.39
N TYR A 270 -10.62 5.46 13.92
CA TYR A 270 -11.61 5.26 14.99
C TYR A 270 -12.72 4.28 14.58
N LEU A 271 -13.29 4.46 13.39
CA LEU A 271 -14.35 3.59 12.87
C LEU A 271 -13.86 2.15 12.69
N ILE A 272 -12.64 1.96 12.19
CA ILE A 272 -12.01 0.64 12.06
C ILE A 272 -11.87 -0.03 13.43
N ILE A 273 -11.25 0.66 14.37
CA ILE A 273 -11.01 0.12 15.72
C ILE A 273 -12.33 -0.24 16.40
N ASN A 274 -13.34 0.61 16.27
CA ASN A 274 -14.65 0.38 16.88
C ASN A 274 -15.35 -0.86 16.28
N ASP A 275 -15.37 -1.03 14.95
CA ASP A 275 -15.92 -2.23 14.30
C ASP A 275 -15.17 -3.51 14.71
N LEU A 276 -13.84 -3.45 14.74
CA LEU A 276 -13.02 -4.61 15.15
C LEU A 276 -13.26 -4.99 16.63
N ARG A 277 -13.45 -4.02 17.52
CA ARG A 277 -13.79 -4.26 18.94
C ARG A 277 -15.18 -4.87 19.08
N LYS A 278 -16.18 -4.34 18.35
CA LYS A 278 -17.54 -4.86 18.37
C LYS A 278 -17.59 -6.34 17.97
N ARG A 279 -16.95 -6.69 16.87
CA ARG A 279 -16.87 -8.09 16.40
C ARG A 279 -16.17 -9.02 17.41
N LYS A 280 -15.16 -8.52 18.12
CA LYS A 280 -14.50 -9.32 19.17
C LYS A 280 -15.47 -9.64 20.32
N ARG A 281 -16.33 -8.70 20.71
CA ARG A 281 -17.36 -8.92 21.75
C ARG A 281 -18.40 -9.95 21.26
N GLU A 282 -18.94 -9.77 20.07
CA GLU A 282 -19.90 -10.71 19.47
C GLU A 282 -19.37 -12.15 19.39
N MET A 283 -18.08 -12.32 19.11
CA MET A 283 -17.44 -13.65 19.09
C MET A 283 -17.27 -14.26 20.49
N ILE A 284 -17.10 -13.46 21.53
CA ILE A 284 -16.99 -13.93 22.90
C ILE A 284 -18.39 -14.36 23.40
N GLU A 285 -19.38 -13.49 23.25
CA GLU A 285 -20.77 -13.74 23.63
C GLU A 285 -21.35 -15.00 22.96
N SER A 286 -21.02 -15.24 21.69
CA SER A 286 -21.47 -16.44 20.98
C SER A 286 -20.81 -17.74 21.47
N LYS A 287 -19.68 -17.67 22.18
CA LYS A 287 -19.02 -18.84 22.77
C LYS A 287 -19.51 -19.15 24.16
N ASP A 288 -20.01 -18.16 24.89
CA ASP A 288 -20.54 -18.33 26.25
C ASP A 288 -21.99 -18.87 26.25
N VAL A 289 -22.61 -18.95 25.06
CA VAL A 289 -24.00 -19.50 24.85
C VAL A 289 -23.98 -20.97 24.42
N ILE A 290 -22.82 -21.57 24.19
CA ILE A 290 -22.63 -22.99 23.83
C ILE A 290 -22.01 -23.75 25.01
#